data_b5cfca7ca41d4b06998d2c6de2834217
#
_entry.id   b5cfca7ca41d4b06998d2c6de2834217
#
_cell.length_a   1.000
_cell.length_b   1.000
_cell.length_c   1.000
_cell.angle_alpha   90.00
_cell.angle_beta   90.00
_cell.angle_gamma   90.00
#
_symmetry.space_group_name_H-M   'P 1'
#
loop_
_entity.id
_entity.type
_entity.pdbx_description
1 polymer ?
#
loop_
_entity_poly.entity_id
_entity_poly.type
_entity_poly.pdbx_seq_one_letter_code
_entity_poly.pdbx_strand_id
1 'polypeptide(L)'
;FTLVAFHWPFFRLVLGNIEGGFNGVLITGGLGVLMFALNFLVYYLVLFLGRFAGKCILAFTFIGNAISLYFINTYQVLITDKMMGNVFNTRYSEASGFFSWSAVWYLLFLGVVPCIYIFARRFDYGSWKRFFARTGIALAVSLAIALVNMQNWPWIDRNAPKLGSLVMPWSYTVNSVRYYNSVKKQNRKEIPLPDAKIVSDGKDVCVLIIGESARRENFSLYGYGKPTNPLLEKDSVTALIADAAATYTTAGVKAILDHKPSNKLYEILPNYLNRSGVDVVWRSNNWGEPPVHIDKYYKPKELKERNPEADDRYDGILLAGLREEILSGSKDKMLVVLHTSTSHGPTYYKKYPPEFEVFSPVCTTVEMSKADPKELMNAYDNTIVYTDYLIHSVIEILRGIPQRRSCVIFVSDHGESLGEGNLYMHGVPILVAPKEQIEIPFIVWTSDEALEIDPEKKVGQYHVCLLYTS
;
A
#
# COMPACT_ATOMS: atom_id res chain seq x y z
N PHE A 1 -21.87 -24.41 -0.28
CA PHE A 1 -20.52 -24.31 -0.86
C PHE A 1 -19.81 -23.03 -0.40
N THR A 2 -20.38 -21.83 -0.67
CA THR A 2 -19.72 -20.54 -0.34
C THR A 2 -19.32 -20.41 1.14
N LEU A 3 -20.20 -20.80 2.06
CA LEU A 3 -19.91 -20.71 3.49
C LEU A 3 -18.69 -21.55 3.90
N VAL A 4 -18.62 -22.79 3.40
CA VAL A 4 -17.56 -23.73 3.80
C VAL A 4 -16.26 -23.48 3.04
N ALA A 5 -16.35 -23.23 1.72
CA ALA A 5 -15.16 -23.13 0.87
C ALA A 5 -14.36 -21.83 1.07
N PHE A 6 -15.05 -20.72 1.38
CA PHE A 6 -14.40 -19.41 1.37
C PHE A 6 -14.22 -18.74 2.74
N HIS A 7 -14.84 -19.26 3.82
CA HIS A 7 -14.88 -18.55 5.10
C HIS A 7 -14.04 -19.20 6.19
N TRP A 8 -13.12 -20.09 5.85
CA TRP A 8 -12.17 -20.65 6.82
C TRP A 8 -11.35 -19.57 7.55
N PRO A 9 -10.78 -18.55 6.87
CA PRO A 9 -10.07 -17.47 7.56
C PRO A 9 -10.95 -16.69 8.53
N PHE A 10 -12.21 -16.46 8.17
CA PHE A 10 -13.20 -15.82 9.05
C PHE A 10 -13.42 -16.65 10.33
N PHE A 11 -13.72 -17.93 10.20
CA PHE A 11 -13.94 -18.78 11.36
C PHE A 11 -12.68 -18.99 12.20
N ARG A 12 -11.51 -19.06 11.58
CA ARG A 12 -10.23 -19.09 12.29
C ARG A 12 -10.02 -17.84 13.14
N LEU A 13 -10.33 -16.66 12.61
CA LEU A 13 -10.28 -15.40 13.37
C LEU A 13 -11.27 -15.42 14.54
N VAL A 14 -12.51 -15.85 14.30
CA VAL A 14 -13.55 -15.93 15.33
C VAL A 14 -13.09 -16.86 16.46
N LEU A 15 -12.74 -18.10 16.14
CA LEU A 15 -12.33 -19.11 17.12
C LEU A 15 -11.05 -18.75 17.90
N GLY A 16 -10.13 -18.00 17.27
CA GLY A 16 -8.90 -17.55 17.92
C GLY A 16 -9.07 -16.35 18.86
N ASN A 17 -10.21 -15.65 18.80
CA ASN A 17 -10.47 -14.44 19.61
C ASN A 17 -11.67 -14.57 20.55
N ILE A 18 -12.24 -15.76 20.68
CA ILE A 18 -13.35 -16.04 21.56
C ILE A 18 -12.88 -16.86 22.75
N GLU A 19 -13.30 -16.46 23.95
CA GLU A 19 -13.18 -17.29 25.14
C GLU A 19 -14.05 -18.56 25.00
N GLY A 20 -13.53 -19.70 25.42
CA GLY A 20 -14.24 -20.97 25.37
C GLY A 20 -15.55 -20.91 26.17
N GLY A 21 -16.46 -21.84 25.90
CA GLY A 21 -17.73 -21.96 26.61
C GLY A 21 -18.95 -21.72 25.75
N PHE A 22 -20.13 -21.67 26.40
CA PHE A 22 -21.43 -21.57 25.71
C PHE A 22 -21.57 -20.31 24.84
N ASN A 23 -21.09 -19.15 25.34
CA ASN A 23 -21.10 -17.90 24.57
C ASN A 23 -20.24 -17.96 23.32
N GLY A 24 -19.09 -18.62 23.35
CA GLY A 24 -18.26 -18.82 22.18
C GLY A 24 -18.96 -19.64 21.09
N VAL A 25 -19.70 -20.67 21.48
CA VAL A 25 -20.53 -21.46 20.57
C VAL A 25 -21.67 -20.62 19.98
N LEU A 26 -22.34 -19.81 20.81
CA LEU A 26 -23.42 -18.91 20.35
C LEU A 26 -22.91 -17.88 19.34
N ILE A 27 -21.77 -17.25 19.58
CA ILE A 27 -21.18 -16.27 18.66
C ILE A 27 -20.79 -16.97 17.35
N THR A 28 -20.03 -18.06 17.41
CA THR A 28 -19.53 -18.75 16.21
C THR A 28 -20.67 -19.32 15.38
N GLY A 29 -21.60 -20.02 16.02
CA GLY A 29 -22.78 -20.58 15.35
C GLY A 29 -23.71 -19.49 14.82
N GLY A 30 -23.96 -18.45 15.62
CA GLY A 30 -24.78 -17.29 15.24
C GLY A 30 -24.23 -16.56 14.02
N LEU A 31 -22.93 -16.24 14.01
CA LEU A 31 -22.26 -15.64 12.85
C LEU A 31 -22.32 -16.54 11.61
N GLY A 32 -22.15 -17.85 11.78
CA GLY A 32 -22.29 -18.82 10.68
C GLY A 32 -23.68 -18.82 10.08
N VAL A 33 -24.73 -18.85 10.92
CA VAL A 33 -26.14 -18.81 10.47
C VAL A 33 -26.48 -17.46 9.82
N LEU A 34 -26.06 -16.34 10.40
CA LEU A 34 -26.27 -15.01 9.83
C LEU A 34 -25.60 -14.88 8.46
N MET A 35 -24.37 -15.34 8.32
CA MET A 35 -23.65 -15.32 7.06
C MET A 35 -24.32 -16.22 6.00
N PHE A 36 -24.78 -17.41 6.40
CA PHE A 36 -25.54 -18.28 5.51
C PHE A 36 -26.86 -17.62 5.07
N ALA A 37 -27.61 -17.06 6.01
CA ALA A 37 -28.89 -16.40 5.72
C ALA A 37 -28.71 -15.18 4.80
N LEU A 38 -27.69 -14.34 5.05
CA LEU A 38 -27.38 -13.18 4.20
C LEU A 38 -27.03 -13.62 2.77
N ASN A 39 -26.14 -14.58 2.62
CA ASN A 39 -25.76 -15.09 1.29
C ASN A 39 -26.96 -15.76 0.60
N PHE A 40 -27.77 -16.54 1.35
CA PHE A 40 -28.98 -17.14 0.82
C PHE A 40 -29.96 -16.07 0.30
N LEU A 41 -30.25 -15.06 1.10
CA LEU A 41 -31.17 -13.98 0.72
C LEU A 41 -30.76 -13.30 -0.58
N VAL A 42 -29.49 -12.89 -0.66
CA VAL A 42 -29.03 -12.16 -1.83
C VAL A 42 -28.87 -13.06 -3.05
N TYR A 43 -28.29 -14.23 -2.92
CA TYR A 43 -28.17 -15.15 -4.06
C TYR A 43 -29.53 -15.65 -4.54
N TYR A 44 -30.47 -15.91 -3.62
CA TYR A 44 -31.81 -16.29 -3.99
C TYR A 44 -32.55 -15.16 -4.71
N LEU A 45 -32.45 -13.93 -4.21
CA LEU A 45 -33.00 -12.75 -4.88
C LEU A 45 -32.42 -12.57 -6.29
N VAL A 46 -31.11 -12.60 -6.40
CA VAL A 46 -30.38 -12.40 -7.67
C VAL A 46 -30.74 -13.50 -8.69
N LEU A 47 -30.82 -14.75 -8.26
CA LEU A 47 -31.21 -15.86 -9.14
C LEU A 47 -32.70 -15.81 -9.48
N PHE A 48 -33.59 -15.48 -8.55
CA PHE A 48 -35.03 -15.44 -8.75
C PHE A 48 -35.43 -14.34 -9.75
N LEU A 49 -34.85 -13.13 -9.60
CA LEU A 49 -35.14 -12.01 -10.48
C LEU A 49 -34.32 -12.04 -11.77
N GLY A 50 -33.06 -12.36 -11.69
CA GLY A 50 -32.09 -12.23 -12.79
C GLY A 50 -31.94 -13.49 -13.63
N ARG A 51 -32.44 -14.66 -13.19
CA ARG A 51 -32.31 -15.94 -13.87
C ARG A 51 -30.92 -16.18 -14.47
N PHE A 52 -30.75 -16.00 -15.80
CA PHE A 52 -29.44 -16.13 -16.46
C PHE A 52 -28.42 -15.07 -15.98
N ALA A 53 -28.82 -13.82 -15.94
CA ALA A 53 -27.97 -12.74 -15.39
C ALA A 53 -27.59 -13.02 -13.93
N GLY A 54 -28.50 -13.62 -13.14
CA GLY A 54 -28.22 -14.07 -11.79
C GLY A 54 -27.12 -15.15 -11.74
N LYS A 55 -27.09 -16.08 -12.69
CA LYS A 55 -26.00 -17.04 -12.81
C LYS A 55 -24.67 -16.36 -13.13
N CYS A 56 -24.67 -15.35 -14.01
CA CYS A 56 -23.47 -14.57 -14.34
C CYS A 56 -22.93 -13.83 -13.09
N ILE A 57 -23.81 -13.24 -12.30
CA ILE A 57 -23.42 -12.56 -11.04
C ILE A 57 -22.83 -13.57 -10.05
N LEU A 58 -23.44 -14.75 -9.87
CA LEU A 58 -22.89 -15.80 -9.03
C LEU A 58 -21.51 -16.28 -9.53
N ALA A 59 -21.36 -16.49 -10.84
CA ALA A 59 -20.07 -16.86 -11.42
C ALA A 59 -19.00 -15.82 -11.13
N PHE A 60 -19.32 -14.54 -11.29
CA PHE A 60 -18.41 -13.45 -10.92
C PHE A 60 -18.04 -13.48 -9.44
N THR A 61 -19.00 -13.76 -8.54
CA THR A 61 -18.70 -13.86 -7.10
C THR A 61 -17.82 -15.07 -6.77
N PHE A 62 -17.95 -16.22 -7.45
CA PHE A 62 -17.05 -17.36 -7.24
C PHE A 62 -15.62 -17.04 -7.65
N ILE A 63 -15.43 -16.40 -8.79
CA ILE A 63 -14.11 -15.96 -9.26
C ILE A 63 -13.50 -14.95 -8.28
N GLY A 64 -14.27 -13.93 -7.89
CA GLY A 64 -13.83 -12.92 -6.93
C GLY A 64 -13.49 -13.51 -5.56
N ASN A 65 -14.31 -14.45 -5.06
CA ASN A 65 -14.05 -15.15 -3.81
C ASN A 65 -12.78 -16.01 -3.89
N ALA A 66 -12.54 -16.71 -5.00
CA ALA A 66 -11.34 -17.53 -5.18
C ALA A 66 -10.05 -16.70 -5.16
N ILE A 67 -10.06 -15.57 -5.87
CA ILE A 67 -8.94 -14.62 -5.88
C ILE A 67 -8.74 -14.04 -4.48
N SER A 68 -9.80 -13.53 -3.84
CA SER A 68 -9.73 -12.96 -2.50
C SER A 68 -9.21 -13.96 -1.48
N LEU A 69 -9.67 -15.21 -1.51
CA LEU A 69 -9.22 -16.26 -0.61
C LEU A 69 -7.74 -16.60 -0.81
N TYR A 70 -7.26 -16.61 -2.07
CA TYR A 70 -5.84 -16.78 -2.36
C TYR A 70 -5.01 -15.70 -1.67
N PHE A 71 -5.37 -14.41 -1.84
CA PHE A 71 -4.64 -13.31 -1.22
C PHE A 71 -4.70 -13.34 0.31
N ILE A 72 -5.88 -13.62 0.89
CA ILE A 72 -6.03 -13.74 2.34
C ILE A 72 -5.13 -14.86 2.90
N ASN A 73 -5.10 -16.04 2.26
CA ASN A 73 -4.34 -17.17 2.76
C ASN A 73 -2.83 -17.04 2.52
N THR A 74 -2.43 -16.42 1.40
CA THR A 74 -1.03 -16.33 0.99
C THR A 74 -0.31 -15.15 1.65
N TYR A 75 -0.99 -14.00 1.73
CA TYR A 75 -0.40 -12.75 2.22
C TYR A 75 -0.98 -12.27 3.55
N GLN A 76 -1.96 -13.00 4.12
CA GLN A 76 -2.66 -12.64 5.36
C GLN A 76 -3.32 -11.25 5.32
N VAL A 77 -3.63 -10.76 4.14
CA VAL A 77 -4.23 -9.43 3.95
C VAL A 77 -5.70 -9.43 4.33
N LEU A 78 -6.17 -8.28 4.81
CA LEU A 78 -7.58 -7.99 5.05
C LEU A 78 -8.15 -7.21 3.86
N ILE A 79 -9.32 -7.64 3.35
CA ILE A 79 -9.98 -6.95 2.23
C ILE A 79 -10.68 -5.70 2.74
N THR A 80 -9.93 -4.61 2.83
CA THR A 80 -10.40 -3.28 3.25
C THR A 80 -10.65 -2.38 2.03
N ASP A 81 -11.23 -1.20 2.24
CA ASP A 81 -11.38 -0.17 1.21
C ASP A 81 -10.03 0.28 0.63
N LYS A 82 -8.99 0.31 1.47
CA LYS A 82 -7.62 0.64 1.08
C LYS A 82 -7.00 -0.46 0.22
N MET A 83 -7.19 -1.74 0.62
CA MET A 83 -6.75 -2.87 -0.18
C MET A 83 -7.46 -2.90 -1.54
N MET A 84 -8.76 -2.55 -1.60
CA MET A 84 -9.44 -2.39 -2.88
C MET A 84 -8.86 -1.24 -3.71
N GLY A 85 -8.39 -0.18 -3.07
CA GLY A 85 -7.64 0.89 -3.73
C GLY A 85 -6.36 0.37 -4.40
N ASN A 86 -5.58 -0.42 -3.68
CA ASN A 86 -4.40 -1.07 -4.26
C ASN A 86 -4.78 -1.93 -5.47
N VAL A 87 -5.79 -2.80 -5.35
CA VAL A 87 -6.25 -3.66 -6.45
C VAL A 87 -6.63 -2.85 -7.70
N PHE A 88 -7.36 -1.73 -7.55
CA PHE A 88 -7.80 -0.91 -8.69
C PHE A 88 -6.69 -0.07 -9.31
N ASN A 89 -5.62 0.22 -8.56
CA ASN A 89 -4.51 1.04 -9.03
C ASN A 89 -3.26 0.23 -9.41
N THR A 90 -3.23 -1.08 -9.12
CA THR A 90 -2.11 -1.97 -9.45
C THR A 90 -1.86 -2.01 -10.96
N ARG A 91 -0.62 -1.77 -11.39
CA ARG A 91 -0.21 -1.88 -12.78
C ARG A 91 -0.01 -3.33 -13.18
N TYR A 92 -0.09 -3.61 -14.49
CA TYR A 92 0.12 -4.97 -15.02
C TYR A 92 1.47 -5.56 -14.60
N SER A 93 2.55 -4.76 -14.59
CA SER A 93 3.89 -5.19 -14.15
C SER A 93 3.90 -5.67 -12.70
N GLU A 94 3.17 -5.02 -11.81
CA GLU A 94 3.01 -5.41 -10.41
C GLU A 94 2.08 -6.61 -10.27
N ALA A 95 0.91 -6.56 -10.96
CA ALA A 95 -0.05 -7.66 -10.95
C ALA A 95 0.58 -8.98 -11.41
N SER A 96 1.44 -8.93 -12.42
CA SER A 96 2.18 -10.12 -12.91
C SER A 96 3.15 -10.69 -11.87
N GLY A 97 3.65 -9.85 -10.95
CA GLY A 97 4.51 -10.26 -9.84
C GLY A 97 3.81 -11.16 -8.82
N PHE A 98 2.46 -11.17 -8.77
CA PHE A 98 1.69 -12.06 -7.88
C PHE A 98 1.34 -13.41 -8.52
N PHE A 99 1.78 -13.66 -9.75
CA PHE A 99 1.49 -14.93 -10.41
C PHE A 99 2.14 -16.10 -9.68
N SER A 100 1.33 -17.10 -9.32
CA SER A 100 1.77 -18.38 -8.78
C SER A 100 0.86 -19.53 -9.25
N TRP A 101 1.38 -20.76 -9.29
CA TRP A 101 0.57 -21.92 -9.57
C TRP A 101 -0.52 -22.15 -8.52
N SER A 102 -0.28 -21.75 -7.25
CA SER A 102 -1.33 -21.79 -6.22
C SER A 102 -2.51 -20.91 -6.59
N ALA A 103 -2.28 -19.69 -7.09
CA ALA A 103 -3.34 -18.80 -7.55
C ALA A 103 -4.20 -19.46 -8.67
N VAL A 104 -3.52 -20.14 -9.60
CA VAL A 104 -4.21 -20.89 -10.67
C VAL A 104 -5.10 -21.99 -10.11
N TRP A 105 -4.63 -22.77 -9.12
CA TRP A 105 -5.43 -23.81 -8.49
C TRP A 105 -6.62 -23.26 -7.71
N TYR A 106 -6.44 -22.17 -6.95
CA TYR A 106 -7.57 -21.49 -6.30
C TYR A 106 -8.63 -21.08 -7.32
N LEU A 107 -8.21 -20.42 -8.40
CA LEU A 107 -9.13 -19.96 -9.44
C LEU A 107 -9.83 -21.12 -10.14
N LEU A 108 -9.10 -22.19 -10.47
CA LEU A 108 -9.67 -23.35 -11.17
C LEU A 108 -10.70 -24.07 -10.30
N PHE A 109 -10.33 -24.49 -9.08
CA PHE A 109 -11.19 -25.34 -8.26
C PHE A 109 -12.31 -24.57 -7.54
N LEU A 110 -12.04 -23.36 -7.09
CA LEU A 110 -13.01 -22.56 -6.32
C LEU A 110 -13.76 -21.54 -7.18
N GLY A 111 -13.21 -21.15 -8.33
CA GLY A 111 -13.84 -20.24 -9.29
C GLY A 111 -14.48 -20.97 -10.45
N VAL A 112 -13.67 -21.54 -11.34
CA VAL A 112 -14.13 -22.07 -12.65
C VAL A 112 -15.03 -23.29 -12.51
N VAL A 113 -14.64 -24.29 -11.69
CA VAL A 113 -15.44 -25.51 -11.50
C VAL A 113 -16.84 -25.22 -10.98
N PRO A 114 -17.05 -24.38 -9.93
CA PRO A 114 -18.38 -23.98 -9.51
C PRO A 114 -19.16 -23.20 -10.58
N CYS A 115 -18.49 -22.38 -11.38
CA CYS A 115 -19.13 -21.68 -12.50
C CYS A 115 -19.68 -22.66 -13.52
N ILE A 116 -18.88 -23.65 -13.94
CA ILE A 116 -19.33 -24.72 -14.86
C ILE A 116 -20.57 -25.43 -14.29
N TYR A 117 -20.53 -25.79 -12.99
CA TYR A 117 -21.66 -26.43 -12.32
C TYR A 117 -22.94 -25.57 -12.37
N ILE A 118 -22.84 -24.27 -12.06
CA ILE A 118 -24.00 -23.35 -12.08
C ILE A 118 -24.60 -23.24 -13.47
N PHE A 119 -23.78 -23.13 -14.52
CA PHE A 119 -24.29 -23.01 -15.89
C PHE A 119 -24.85 -24.32 -16.42
N ALA A 120 -24.27 -25.46 -16.04
CA ALA A 120 -24.75 -26.78 -16.43
C ALA A 120 -26.09 -27.16 -15.77
N ARG A 121 -26.41 -26.59 -14.60
CA ARG A 121 -27.65 -26.93 -13.86
C ARG A 121 -28.82 -26.04 -14.27
N ARG A 122 -30.01 -26.69 -14.39
CA ARG A 122 -31.30 -26.00 -14.46
C ARG A 122 -31.78 -25.74 -13.03
N PHE A 123 -32.11 -24.50 -12.71
CA PHE A 123 -32.67 -24.12 -11.42
C PHE A 123 -34.16 -24.00 -11.49
N ASP A 124 -34.87 -24.60 -10.52
CA ASP A 124 -36.27 -24.29 -10.25
C ASP A 124 -36.32 -23.02 -9.38
N TYR A 125 -36.65 -21.91 -10.01
CA TYR A 125 -36.73 -20.62 -9.32
C TYR A 125 -37.95 -20.53 -8.39
N GLY A 126 -38.93 -21.40 -8.56
CA GLY A 126 -40.16 -21.41 -7.78
C GLY A 126 -41.16 -20.30 -8.13
N SER A 127 -42.22 -20.20 -7.33
CA SER A 127 -43.23 -19.13 -7.47
C SER A 127 -42.95 -17.96 -6.52
N TRP A 128 -43.59 -16.82 -6.77
CA TRP A 128 -43.52 -15.65 -5.87
C TRP A 128 -43.96 -15.95 -4.43
N LYS A 129 -44.96 -16.84 -4.25
CA LYS A 129 -45.36 -17.30 -2.90
C LYS A 129 -44.21 -18.01 -2.19
N ARG A 130 -43.51 -18.92 -2.88
CA ARG A 130 -42.34 -19.61 -2.32
C ARG A 130 -41.17 -18.64 -2.08
N PHE A 131 -41.00 -17.67 -2.98
CA PHE A 131 -39.95 -16.64 -2.80
C PHE A 131 -40.17 -15.85 -1.50
N PHE A 132 -41.37 -15.28 -1.30
CA PHE A 132 -41.66 -14.51 -0.10
C PHE A 132 -41.64 -15.35 1.17
N ALA A 133 -42.14 -16.60 1.12
CA ALA A 133 -42.08 -17.49 2.28
C ALA A 133 -40.66 -17.81 2.71
N ARG A 134 -39.77 -18.18 1.77
CA ARG A 134 -38.36 -18.50 2.06
C ARG A 134 -37.59 -17.27 2.52
N THR A 135 -37.82 -16.12 1.92
CA THR A 135 -37.21 -14.83 2.33
C THR A 135 -37.68 -14.47 3.73
N GLY A 136 -38.99 -14.60 4.02
CA GLY A 136 -39.53 -14.34 5.34
C GLY A 136 -38.94 -15.25 6.43
N ILE A 137 -38.78 -16.54 6.14
CA ILE A 137 -38.14 -17.50 7.06
C ILE A 137 -36.67 -17.08 7.31
N ALA A 138 -35.93 -16.79 6.25
CA ALA A 138 -34.53 -16.39 6.39
C ALA A 138 -34.37 -15.10 7.22
N LEU A 139 -35.24 -14.11 7.02
CA LEU A 139 -35.26 -12.88 7.83
C LEU A 139 -35.64 -13.15 9.27
N ALA A 140 -36.65 -13.99 9.54
CA ALA A 140 -37.05 -14.36 10.89
C ALA A 140 -35.93 -15.10 11.64
N VAL A 141 -35.26 -16.04 10.98
CA VAL A 141 -34.08 -16.74 11.53
C VAL A 141 -32.96 -15.75 11.83
N SER A 142 -32.68 -14.83 10.91
CA SER A 142 -31.64 -13.81 11.11
C SER A 142 -31.94 -12.92 12.34
N LEU A 143 -33.20 -12.49 12.47
CA LEU A 143 -33.64 -11.69 13.62
C LEU A 143 -33.54 -12.50 14.92
N ALA A 144 -34.00 -13.74 14.94
CA ALA A 144 -33.91 -14.60 16.13
C ALA A 144 -32.45 -14.80 16.56
N ILE A 145 -31.53 -15.07 15.65
CA ILE A 145 -30.10 -15.21 15.94
C ILE A 145 -29.50 -13.89 16.46
N ALA A 146 -29.89 -12.76 15.88
CA ALA A 146 -29.45 -11.45 16.35
C ALA A 146 -29.91 -11.18 17.79
N LEU A 147 -31.17 -11.49 18.13
CA LEU A 147 -31.71 -11.36 19.48
C LEU A 147 -31.01 -12.28 20.49
N VAL A 148 -30.80 -13.56 20.13
CA VAL A 148 -30.09 -14.52 20.99
C VAL A 148 -28.66 -14.08 21.27
N ASN A 149 -28.00 -13.41 20.31
CA ASN A 149 -26.64 -12.89 20.47
C ASN A 149 -26.59 -11.44 20.96
N MET A 150 -27.69 -10.86 21.47
CA MET A 150 -27.73 -9.43 21.85
C MET A 150 -26.65 -9.06 22.87
N GLN A 151 -26.38 -9.92 23.85
CA GLN A 151 -25.30 -9.73 24.83
C GLN A 151 -23.89 -9.79 24.25
N ASN A 152 -23.71 -10.38 23.03
CA ASN A 152 -22.45 -10.56 22.38
C ASN A 152 -22.12 -9.43 21.38
N TRP A 153 -23.06 -8.49 21.17
CA TRP A 153 -22.85 -7.36 20.24
C TRP A 153 -21.62 -6.52 20.53
N PRO A 154 -21.23 -6.21 21.79
CA PRO A 154 -20.00 -5.47 22.05
C PRO A 154 -18.74 -6.17 21.53
N TRP A 155 -18.71 -7.52 21.57
CA TRP A 155 -17.62 -8.29 21.00
C TRP A 155 -17.64 -8.24 19.46
N ILE A 156 -18.84 -8.41 18.87
CA ILE A 156 -19.03 -8.36 17.41
C ILE A 156 -18.64 -6.98 16.88
N ASP A 157 -19.08 -5.90 17.51
CA ASP A 157 -18.80 -4.52 17.11
C ASP A 157 -17.30 -4.22 17.16
N ARG A 158 -16.64 -4.58 18.26
CA ARG A 158 -15.17 -4.44 18.40
C ARG A 158 -14.39 -5.15 17.30
N ASN A 159 -14.87 -6.30 16.86
CA ASN A 159 -14.20 -7.11 15.81
C ASN A 159 -14.78 -6.87 14.41
N ALA A 160 -15.83 -6.08 14.25
CA ALA A 160 -16.54 -5.86 13.00
C ALA A 160 -15.64 -5.42 11.82
N PRO A 161 -14.64 -4.55 11.99
CA PRO A 161 -13.74 -4.19 10.89
C PRO A 161 -12.95 -5.39 10.34
N LYS A 162 -12.42 -6.24 11.24
CA LYS A 162 -11.68 -7.46 10.84
C LYS A 162 -12.62 -8.52 10.28
N LEU A 163 -13.75 -8.77 10.95
CA LEU A 163 -14.75 -9.73 10.48
C LEU A 163 -15.29 -9.34 9.10
N GLY A 164 -15.68 -8.07 8.92
CA GLY A 164 -16.21 -7.57 7.64
C GLY A 164 -15.24 -7.66 6.49
N SER A 165 -13.93 -7.62 6.75
CA SER A 165 -12.89 -7.77 5.72
C SER A 165 -12.68 -9.21 5.25
N LEU A 166 -13.26 -10.20 5.95
CA LEU A 166 -13.13 -11.63 5.65
C LEU A 166 -14.45 -12.28 5.17
N VAL A 167 -15.56 -11.55 5.18
CA VAL A 167 -16.88 -12.08 4.74
C VAL A 167 -17.06 -11.89 3.24
N MET A 168 -16.82 -12.94 2.48
CA MET A 168 -16.99 -12.92 1.01
C MET A 168 -18.40 -13.29 0.57
N PRO A 169 -18.94 -12.63 -0.46
CA PRO A 169 -18.35 -11.61 -1.34
C PRO A 169 -18.43 -10.17 -0.80
N TRP A 170 -18.95 -9.96 0.40
CA TRP A 170 -19.28 -8.63 0.93
C TRP A 170 -18.04 -7.80 1.21
N SER A 171 -16.94 -8.42 1.63
CA SER A 171 -15.68 -7.72 1.91
C SER A 171 -15.22 -6.89 0.71
N TYR A 172 -15.00 -7.50 -0.45
CA TYR A 172 -14.56 -6.75 -1.63
C TYR A 172 -15.67 -5.89 -2.25
N THR A 173 -16.95 -6.34 -2.19
CA THR A 173 -18.05 -5.55 -2.77
C THR A 173 -18.28 -4.26 -2.01
N VAL A 174 -18.45 -4.32 -0.68
CA VAL A 174 -18.70 -3.15 0.16
C VAL A 174 -17.48 -2.22 0.17
N ASN A 175 -16.28 -2.78 0.27
CA ASN A 175 -15.06 -1.99 0.33
C ASN A 175 -14.69 -1.38 -1.04
N SER A 176 -15.07 -1.97 -2.16
CA SER A 176 -14.99 -1.31 -3.47
C SER A 176 -15.88 -0.07 -3.53
N VAL A 177 -17.12 -0.16 -3.03
CA VAL A 177 -18.03 1.00 -2.97
C VAL A 177 -17.48 2.07 -2.01
N ARG A 178 -16.95 1.67 -0.86
CA ARG A 178 -16.32 2.60 0.10
C ARG A 178 -15.12 3.31 -0.52
N TYR A 179 -14.26 2.56 -1.22
CA TYR A 179 -13.13 3.13 -1.94
C TYR A 179 -13.57 4.13 -3.01
N TYR A 180 -14.51 3.75 -3.88
CA TYR A 180 -15.05 4.65 -4.90
C TYR A 180 -15.63 5.93 -4.30
N ASN A 181 -16.39 5.83 -3.22
CA ASN A 181 -16.92 6.99 -2.50
C ASN A 181 -15.80 7.84 -1.86
N SER A 182 -14.75 7.23 -1.39
CA SER A 182 -13.54 7.92 -0.88
C SER A 182 -12.85 8.69 -1.99
N VAL A 183 -12.59 8.06 -3.14
CA VAL A 183 -12.01 8.70 -4.33
C VAL A 183 -12.88 9.86 -4.81
N LYS A 184 -14.22 9.67 -4.86
CA LYS A 184 -15.16 10.76 -5.22
C LYS A 184 -15.11 11.92 -4.23
N LYS A 185 -14.86 11.66 -2.95
CA LYS A 185 -14.65 12.72 -1.94
C LYS A 185 -13.28 13.41 -2.12
N GLN A 186 -12.25 12.67 -2.52
CA GLN A 186 -10.92 13.21 -2.80
C GLN A 186 -10.88 14.04 -4.09
N ASN A 187 -11.66 13.68 -5.12
CA ASN A 187 -11.81 14.47 -6.35
C ASN A 187 -12.62 15.78 -6.14
N ARG A 188 -12.57 16.35 -4.94
CA ARG A 188 -13.08 17.70 -4.69
C ARG A 188 -12.10 18.71 -5.29
N LYS A 189 -12.60 19.93 -5.53
CA LYS A 189 -11.76 21.04 -6.01
C LYS A 189 -10.59 21.24 -5.02
N GLU A 190 -9.38 21.21 -5.54
CA GLU A 190 -8.16 21.48 -4.79
C GLU A 190 -8.23 22.88 -4.16
N ILE A 191 -7.84 22.99 -2.92
CA ILE A 191 -7.82 24.25 -2.17
C ILE A 191 -6.40 24.79 -2.28
N PRO A 192 -6.17 25.91 -2.98
CA PRO A 192 -4.84 26.50 -3.06
C PRO A 192 -4.42 27.03 -1.68
N LEU A 193 -3.14 26.94 -1.40
CA LEU A 193 -2.53 27.57 -0.23
C LEU A 193 -2.39 29.09 -0.47
N PRO A 194 -2.24 29.90 0.58
CA PRO A 194 -1.95 31.32 0.43
C PRO A 194 -0.69 31.56 -0.40
N ASP A 195 -0.65 32.65 -1.16
CA ASP A 195 0.51 32.99 -1.97
C ASP A 195 1.76 33.16 -1.10
N ALA A 196 2.89 32.63 -1.58
CA ALA A 196 4.18 32.77 -0.94
C ALA A 196 5.13 33.62 -1.78
N LYS A 197 6.12 34.19 -1.10
CA LYS A 197 7.25 34.86 -1.73
C LYS A 197 8.54 34.16 -1.30
N ILE A 198 9.42 33.98 -2.26
CA ILE A 198 10.78 33.53 -2.00
C ILE A 198 11.54 34.73 -1.42
N VAL A 199 12.05 34.58 -0.19
CA VAL A 199 12.71 35.65 0.53
C VAL A 199 14.23 35.43 0.69
N SER A 200 14.73 34.22 0.44
CA SER A 200 16.17 33.91 0.55
C SER A 200 16.90 34.15 -0.77
N ASP A 201 18.05 34.76 -0.67
CA ASP A 201 18.96 34.95 -1.79
C ASP A 201 19.79 33.69 -2.09
N GLY A 202 20.43 33.66 -3.27
CA GLY A 202 21.31 32.57 -3.71
C GLY A 202 20.56 31.41 -4.37
N LYS A 203 21.36 30.46 -4.87
CA LYS A 203 20.83 29.31 -5.62
C LYS A 203 20.77 28.11 -4.71
N ASP A 204 19.57 27.52 -4.59
CA ASP A 204 19.31 26.34 -3.77
C ASP A 204 18.75 25.20 -4.60
N VAL A 205 19.07 23.97 -4.25
CA VAL A 205 18.43 22.77 -4.74
C VAL A 205 18.11 21.83 -3.58
N CYS A 206 16.87 21.40 -3.50
CA CYS A 206 16.46 20.35 -2.59
C CYS A 206 16.01 19.12 -3.42
N VAL A 207 16.54 17.95 -3.10
CA VAL A 207 16.10 16.70 -3.67
C VAL A 207 15.31 15.93 -2.60
N LEU A 208 14.01 15.77 -2.82
CA LEU A 208 13.13 14.94 -2.00
C LEU A 208 13.02 13.56 -2.64
N ILE A 209 13.55 12.55 -1.97
CA ILE A 209 13.45 11.16 -2.38
C ILE A 209 12.35 10.50 -1.55
N ILE A 210 11.26 10.12 -2.20
CA ILE A 210 10.17 9.38 -1.58
C ILE A 210 10.44 7.90 -1.81
N GLY A 211 10.79 7.19 -0.73
CA GLY A 211 11.02 5.75 -0.71
C GLY A 211 9.68 4.98 -0.71
N GLU A 212 9.71 3.77 -1.18
CA GLU A 212 8.57 2.83 -1.20
C GLU A 212 8.83 1.67 -0.24
N SER A 213 7.92 1.42 0.70
CA SER A 213 7.92 0.26 1.60
C SER A 213 9.22 0.04 2.39
N ALA A 214 10.04 1.08 2.58
CA ALA A 214 11.31 0.96 3.28
C ALA A 214 11.11 1.12 4.80
N ARG A 215 11.36 0.03 5.55
CA ARG A 215 11.22 0.03 7.01
C ARG A 215 12.54 0.39 7.69
N ARG A 216 12.47 1.20 8.75
CA ARG A 216 13.63 1.70 9.50
C ARG A 216 14.51 0.57 10.05
N GLU A 217 13.90 -0.52 10.50
CA GLU A 217 14.58 -1.62 11.18
C GLU A 217 15.70 -2.27 10.33
N ASN A 218 15.62 -2.22 8.98
CA ASN A 218 16.60 -2.80 8.09
C ASN A 218 17.71 -1.85 7.63
N PHE A 219 17.76 -0.62 8.18
CA PHE A 219 18.84 0.32 7.89
C PHE A 219 19.94 0.24 8.96
N SER A 220 21.20 -0.01 8.55
CA SER A 220 22.34 -0.02 9.47
C SER A 220 22.55 1.34 10.16
N LEU A 221 22.15 2.43 9.54
CA LEU A 221 22.13 3.77 10.14
C LEU A 221 21.29 3.88 11.43
N TYR A 222 20.36 2.97 11.65
CA TYR A 222 19.52 2.88 12.86
C TYR A 222 19.88 1.69 13.75
N GLY A 223 21.06 1.07 13.51
CA GLY A 223 21.58 -0.03 14.36
C GLY A 223 21.21 -1.42 13.87
N TYR A 224 20.77 -1.59 12.63
CA TYR A 224 20.59 -2.94 12.05
C TYR A 224 21.92 -3.67 11.95
N GLY A 225 21.91 -4.98 12.27
CA GLY A 225 23.14 -5.78 12.37
C GLY A 225 23.80 -6.14 11.04
N LYS A 226 23.16 -5.90 9.89
CA LYS A 226 23.77 -6.07 8.57
C LYS A 226 24.14 -4.72 7.96
N PRO A 227 25.25 -4.61 7.22
CA PRO A 227 25.72 -3.35 6.61
C PRO A 227 24.87 -3.02 5.36
N THR A 228 23.67 -2.50 5.56
CA THR A 228 22.75 -2.13 4.48
C THR A 228 22.94 -0.69 3.98
N ASN A 229 23.64 0.16 4.73
CA ASN A 229 23.87 1.57 4.35
C ASN A 229 25.36 1.97 4.39
N PRO A 230 26.30 1.21 3.81
CA PRO A 230 27.73 1.47 3.92
C PRO A 230 28.18 2.76 3.18
N LEU A 231 27.41 3.25 2.22
CA LEU A 231 27.70 4.47 1.49
C LEU A 231 27.25 5.69 2.29
N LEU A 232 26.03 5.70 2.80
CA LEU A 232 25.46 6.78 3.59
C LEU A 232 26.17 6.98 4.94
N GLU A 233 26.73 5.91 5.53
CA GLU A 233 27.59 6.03 6.71
C GLU A 233 28.83 6.92 6.47
N LYS A 234 29.34 6.94 5.23
CA LYS A 234 30.47 7.78 4.82
C LYS A 234 30.05 9.21 4.46
N ASP A 235 28.77 9.39 4.07
CA ASP A 235 28.25 10.68 3.61
C ASP A 235 27.92 11.67 4.73
N SER A 236 28.08 11.27 5.99
CA SER A 236 27.77 12.11 7.15
C SER A 236 26.31 12.58 7.17
N VAL A 237 25.39 11.69 6.81
CA VAL A 237 23.95 11.98 6.83
C VAL A 237 23.40 12.03 8.26
N THR A 238 22.32 12.77 8.45
CA THR A 238 21.55 12.76 9.70
C THR A 238 20.36 11.80 9.55
N ALA A 239 20.35 10.74 10.35
CA ALA A 239 19.26 9.77 10.41
C ALA A 239 18.30 10.15 11.53
N LEU A 240 17.06 10.50 11.15
CA LEU A 240 15.99 10.93 12.06
C LEU A 240 14.99 9.79 12.25
N ILE A 241 14.31 9.76 13.39
CA ILE A 241 13.25 8.81 13.69
C ILE A 241 11.94 9.38 13.19
N ALA A 242 11.22 8.61 12.37
CA ALA A 242 9.92 8.99 11.82
C ALA A 242 8.94 7.82 11.81
N ASP A 243 7.66 8.16 11.90
CA ASP A 243 6.56 7.24 11.73
C ASP A 243 5.70 7.64 10.54
N ALA A 244 5.33 6.66 9.72
CA ALA A 244 4.46 6.87 8.58
C ALA A 244 3.03 7.20 9.01
N ALA A 245 2.39 8.12 8.32
CA ALA A 245 1.00 8.49 8.56
C ALA A 245 -0.01 7.43 8.07
N ALA A 246 0.44 6.49 7.25
CA ALA A 246 -0.36 5.41 6.69
C ALA A 246 0.52 4.20 6.41
N THR A 247 -0.10 3.08 6.14
CA THR A 247 0.57 1.81 5.82
C THR A 247 0.41 1.43 4.35
N TYR A 248 0.22 2.39 3.46
CA TYR A 248 0.05 2.17 2.02
C TYR A 248 0.36 3.45 1.24
N THR A 249 0.86 3.29 0.02
CA THR A 249 1.50 4.31 -0.81
C THR A 249 0.68 5.57 -1.00
N THR A 250 -0.58 5.47 -1.46
CA THR A 250 -1.38 6.67 -1.80
C THR A 250 -1.61 7.62 -0.63
N ALA A 251 -1.73 7.09 0.59
CA ALA A 251 -1.90 7.93 1.77
C ALA A 251 -0.56 8.36 2.39
N GLY A 252 0.47 7.50 2.32
CA GLY A 252 1.82 7.85 2.78
C GLY A 252 2.40 8.99 1.96
N VAL A 253 2.41 8.86 0.62
CA VAL A 253 2.88 9.92 -0.29
C VAL A 253 2.09 11.22 -0.11
N LYS A 254 0.74 11.11 0.00
CA LYS A 254 -0.08 12.29 0.27
C LYS A 254 0.32 12.97 1.58
N ALA A 255 0.54 12.22 2.64
CA ALA A 255 0.91 12.78 3.93
C ALA A 255 2.28 13.47 3.93
N ILE A 256 3.26 12.95 3.18
CA ILE A 256 4.57 13.58 2.98
C ILE A 256 4.42 14.95 2.29
N LEU A 257 3.48 15.07 1.38
CA LEU A 257 3.33 16.25 0.52
C LEU A 257 2.29 17.27 1.01
N ASP A 258 1.39 16.88 1.91
CA ASP A 258 0.36 17.77 2.47
C ASP A 258 0.95 18.74 3.50
N HIS A 259 0.44 19.98 3.53
CA HIS A 259 0.87 20.98 4.51
C HIS A 259 0.28 20.75 5.90
N LYS A 260 -0.78 19.95 6.01
CA LYS A 260 -1.41 19.55 7.28
C LYS A 260 -2.33 18.35 7.10
N PRO A 261 -2.57 17.59 8.18
CA PRO A 261 -3.54 16.50 8.20
C PRO A 261 -4.95 17.03 8.04
N SER A 262 -5.60 16.63 6.99
CA SER A 262 -7.00 17.00 6.81
C SER A 262 -7.71 16.09 5.78
N ASN A 263 -9.04 16.00 5.91
CA ASN A 263 -9.89 15.35 4.91
C ASN A 263 -10.18 16.25 3.69
N LYS A 264 -9.55 17.44 3.63
CA LYS A 264 -9.66 18.37 2.49
C LYS A 264 -8.55 18.07 1.49
N LEU A 265 -8.80 18.35 0.23
CA LEU A 265 -7.79 18.27 -0.79
C LEU A 265 -7.11 19.63 -0.88
N TYR A 266 -6.01 19.79 -0.17
CA TYR A 266 -5.15 20.95 -0.32
C TYR A 266 -4.15 20.72 -1.45
N GLU A 267 -3.66 21.83 -2.00
CA GLU A 267 -2.53 21.86 -2.91
C GLU A 267 -1.29 21.24 -2.24
N ILE A 268 -0.67 20.28 -2.93
CA ILE A 268 0.52 19.60 -2.44
C ILE A 268 1.78 20.48 -2.56
N LEU A 269 2.77 20.24 -1.72
CA LEU A 269 4.01 21.01 -1.66
C LEU A 269 4.67 21.26 -3.04
N PRO A 270 4.86 20.27 -3.93
CA PRO A 270 5.46 20.52 -5.23
C PRO A 270 4.65 21.45 -6.12
N ASN A 271 3.32 21.32 -6.15
CA ASN A 271 2.43 22.21 -6.91
C ASN A 271 2.52 23.66 -6.38
N TYR A 272 2.46 23.77 -5.04
CA TYR A 272 2.58 25.07 -4.34
C TYR A 272 3.88 25.77 -4.65
N LEU A 273 5.02 25.07 -4.56
CA LEU A 273 6.34 25.63 -4.86
C LEU A 273 6.48 26.00 -6.33
N ASN A 274 5.96 25.16 -7.25
CA ASN A 274 6.00 25.43 -8.69
C ASN A 274 5.30 26.75 -9.05
N ARG A 275 4.07 26.97 -8.55
CA ARG A 275 3.36 28.23 -8.79
C ARG A 275 3.92 29.42 -8.01
N SER A 276 4.66 29.18 -6.92
CA SER A 276 5.36 30.22 -6.15
C SER A 276 6.72 30.62 -6.73
N GLY A 277 7.08 30.11 -7.90
CA GLY A 277 8.27 30.51 -8.63
C GLY A 277 9.51 29.61 -8.44
N VAL A 278 9.39 28.49 -7.76
CA VAL A 278 10.43 27.45 -7.68
C VAL A 278 10.44 26.63 -8.99
N ASP A 279 11.61 26.20 -9.45
CA ASP A 279 11.73 25.22 -10.54
C ASP A 279 11.49 23.83 -9.96
N VAL A 280 10.40 23.17 -10.33
CA VAL A 280 10.05 21.88 -9.77
C VAL A 280 10.12 20.80 -10.86
N VAL A 281 10.87 19.72 -10.56
CA VAL A 281 10.99 18.53 -11.39
C VAL A 281 10.50 17.33 -10.61
N TRP A 282 9.64 16.53 -11.20
CA TRP A 282 9.17 15.26 -10.63
C TRP A 282 9.57 14.10 -11.53
N ARG A 283 10.31 13.15 -10.98
CA ARG A 283 10.70 11.89 -11.63
C ARG A 283 10.14 10.73 -10.82
N SER A 284 9.31 9.88 -11.42
CA SER A 284 8.65 8.81 -10.70
C SER A 284 8.73 7.47 -11.42
N ASN A 285 9.22 6.45 -10.74
CA ASN A 285 9.09 5.04 -11.13
C ASN A 285 8.01 4.32 -10.32
N ASN A 286 7.17 5.07 -9.62
CA ASN A 286 6.10 4.56 -8.77
C ASN A 286 4.75 5.16 -9.21
N TRP A 287 3.71 4.95 -8.38
CA TRP A 287 2.35 5.45 -8.58
C TRP A 287 1.75 5.85 -7.21
N GLY A 288 0.53 6.38 -7.21
CA GLY A 288 -0.20 6.70 -5.97
C GLY A 288 -0.02 8.14 -5.49
N GLU A 289 0.77 8.94 -6.21
CA GLU A 289 0.92 10.36 -5.95
C GLU A 289 -0.43 11.10 -6.13
N PRO A 290 -0.70 12.15 -5.32
CA PRO A 290 -1.79 13.08 -5.55
C PRO A 290 -1.67 13.78 -6.92
N PRO A 291 -2.70 14.51 -7.40
CA PRO A 291 -2.60 15.25 -8.66
C PRO A 291 -1.38 16.18 -8.68
N VAL A 292 -0.51 15.95 -9.65
CA VAL A 292 0.72 16.74 -9.87
C VAL A 292 0.49 17.72 -11.02
N HIS A 293 0.64 19.02 -10.78
CA HIS A 293 0.45 20.10 -11.74
C HIS A 293 1.79 20.77 -12.07
N ILE A 294 2.73 19.97 -12.60
CA ILE A 294 4.10 20.36 -12.90
C ILE A 294 4.44 19.95 -14.33
N ASP A 295 4.98 20.87 -15.12
CA ASP A 295 5.33 20.61 -16.52
C ASP A 295 6.47 19.59 -16.66
N LYS A 296 7.43 19.63 -15.75
CA LYS A 296 8.58 18.72 -15.71
C LYS A 296 8.26 17.45 -14.87
N TYR A 297 7.27 16.69 -15.34
CA TYR A 297 6.88 15.42 -14.74
C TYR A 297 7.26 14.27 -15.66
N TYR A 298 8.15 13.38 -15.21
CA TYR A 298 8.73 12.32 -16.00
C TYR A 298 8.53 10.95 -15.38
N LYS A 299 8.04 10.00 -16.17
CA LYS A 299 8.01 8.57 -15.89
C LYS A 299 9.22 7.87 -16.54
N PRO A 300 9.50 6.58 -16.27
CA PRO A 300 10.65 5.88 -16.83
C PRO A 300 10.75 5.96 -18.36
N LYS A 301 9.62 5.92 -19.05
CA LYS A 301 9.58 6.00 -20.51
C LYS A 301 10.18 7.33 -21.01
N GLU A 302 9.74 8.46 -20.48
CA GLU A 302 10.23 9.78 -20.87
C GLU A 302 11.71 9.97 -20.48
N LEU A 303 12.12 9.40 -19.34
CA LEU A 303 13.52 9.42 -18.89
C LEU A 303 14.41 8.56 -19.80
N LYS A 304 13.91 7.39 -20.23
CA LYS A 304 14.60 6.51 -21.19
C LYS A 304 14.73 7.14 -22.57
N GLU A 305 13.70 7.82 -23.05
CA GLU A 305 13.74 8.56 -24.33
C GLU A 305 14.81 9.67 -24.32
N ARG A 306 15.00 10.33 -23.16
CA ARG A 306 16.04 11.36 -22.97
C ARG A 306 17.44 10.77 -22.74
N ASN A 307 17.54 9.56 -22.19
CA ASN A 307 18.77 8.88 -21.83
C ASN A 307 18.72 7.41 -22.32
N PRO A 308 18.90 7.14 -23.61
CA PRO A 308 18.69 5.82 -24.21
C PRO A 308 19.54 4.69 -23.60
N GLU A 309 20.72 5.00 -23.05
CA GLU A 309 21.61 4.01 -22.42
C GLU A 309 21.21 3.64 -20.98
N ALA A 310 20.33 4.42 -20.33
CA ALA A 310 19.92 4.16 -18.95
C ALA A 310 19.02 2.91 -18.86
N ASP A 311 19.15 2.13 -17.79
CA ASP A 311 18.31 0.97 -17.53
C ASP A 311 17.00 1.41 -16.87
N ASP A 312 15.86 1.22 -17.54
CA ASP A 312 14.53 1.61 -17.07
C ASP A 312 13.81 0.52 -16.25
N ARG A 313 14.47 -0.60 -15.98
CA ARG A 313 13.95 -1.68 -15.13
C ARG A 313 14.02 -1.35 -13.64
N TYR A 314 14.93 -0.47 -13.24
CA TYR A 314 15.25 -0.14 -11.85
C TYR A 314 15.15 1.36 -11.59
N ASP A 315 15.10 1.75 -10.32
CA ASP A 315 14.99 3.16 -9.91
C ASP A 315 16.21 4.02 -10.28
N GLY A 316 17.33 3.42 -10.68
CA GLY A 316 18.49 4.12 -11.25
C GLY A 316 18.14 5.00 -12.45
N ILE A 317 17.06 4.69 -13.19
CA ILE A 317 16.54 5.53 -14.27
C ILE A 317 16.20 6.96 -13.78
N LEU A 318 15.81 7.13 -12.52
CA LEU A 318 15.49 8.43 -11.95
C LEU A 318 16.70 9.36 -11.87
N LEU A 319 17.92 8.80 -11.88
CA LEU A 319 19.20 9.53 -11.83
C LEU A 319 19.69 9.92 -13.22
N ALA A 320 19.13 9.32 -14.28
CA ALA A 320 19.60 9.52 -15.66
C ALA A 320 19.45 10.99 -16.10
N GLY A 321 20.56 11.67 -16.42
CA GLY A 321 20.58 13.09 -16.79
C GLY A 321 20.13 14.05 -15.67
N LEU A 322 20.17 13.62 -14.39
CA LEU A 322 19.75 14.44 -13.26
C LEU A 322 20.68 15.64 -13.05
N ARG A 323 21.98 15.44 -13.22
CA ARG A 323 22.98 16.52 -13.09
C ARG A 323 22.72 17.63 -14.12
N GLU A 324 22.51 17.26 -15.35
CA GLU A 324 22.23 18.15 -16.48
C GLU A 324 20.90 18.92 -16.25
N GLU A 325 19.88 18.25 -15.75
CA GLU A 325 18.58 18.85 -15.39
C GLU A 325 18.75 19.93 -14.30
N ILE A 326 19.54 19.64 -13.26
CA ILE A 326 19.80 20.61 -12.17
C ILE A 326 20.63 21.80 -12.68
N LEU A 327 21.66 21.55 -13.50
CA LEU A 327 22.50 22.61 -14.06
C LEU A 327 21.75 23.52 -15.04
N SER A 328 20.81 22.94 -15.83
CA SER A 328 20.00 23.68 -16.78
C SER A 328 18.82 24.43 -16.14
N GLY A 329 18.58 24.25 -14.83
CA GLY A 329 17.51 24.93 -14.12
C GLY A 329 17.60 26.45 -14.21
N SER A 330 16.54 27.08 -14.71
CA SER A 330 16.52 28.53 -15.00
C SER A 330 16.27 29.41 -13.78
N LYS A 331 15.76 28.83 -12.69
CA LYS A 331 15.41 29.55 -11.45
C LYS A 331 16.46 29.32 -10.35
N ASP A 332 16.56 30.28 -9.44
CA ASP A 332 17.49 30.18 -8.32
C ASP A 332 17.11 29.07 -7.34
N LYS A 333 15.81 28.83 -7.14
CA LYS A 333 15.31 27.79 -6.24
C LYS A 333 14.77 26.59 -7.05
N MET A 334 15.20 25.39 -6.67
CA MET A 334 14.82 24.17 -7.35
C MET A 334 14.41 23.09 -6.34
N LEU A 335 13.31 22.40 -6.64
CA LEU A 335 12.90 21.16 -5.98
C LEU A 335 12.91 20.03 -7.00
N VAL A 336 13.62 18.95 -6.69
CA VAL A 336 13.53 17.70 -7.44
C VAL A 336 12.86 16.66 -6.56
N VAL A 337 11.82 16.02 -7.04
CA VAL A 337 11.17 14.88 -6.39
C VAL A 337 11.53 13.61 -7.14
N LEU A 338 12.11 12.64 -6.43
CA LEU A 338 12.39 11.29 -6.93
C LEU A 338 11.48 10.31 -6.19
N HIS A 339 10.53 9.70 -6.90
CA HIS A 339 9.57 8.75 -6.31
C HIS A 339 9.93 7.34 -6.74
N THR A 340 10.50 6.58 -5.81
CA THR A 340 11.10 5.25 -6.04
C THR A 340 10.08 4.11 -5.85
N SER A 341 10.42 2.91 -6.31
CA SER A 341 9.64 1.68 -6.15
C SER A 341 10.45 0.51 -5.58
N THR A 342 11.66 0.75 -5.11
CA THR A 342 12.69 -0.26 -4.85
C THR A 342 12.27 -1.35 -3.88
N SER A 343 11.66 -1.03 -2.73
CA SER A 343 11.35 -2.04 -1.70
C SER A 343 9.92 -2.59 -1.77
N HIS A 344 9.20 -2.38 -2.88
CA HIS A 344 7.83 -2.89 -3.06
C HIS A 344 7.81 -4.40 -3.32
N GLY A 345 7.13 -5.16 -2.44
CA GLY A 345 6.93 -6.62 -2.55
C GLY A 345 5.93 -7.04 -3.65
N PRO A 346 5.73 -8.34 -3.83
CA PRO A 346 6.42 -9.46 -3.19
C PRO A 346 7.74 -9.88 -3.87
N THR A 347 8.11 -9.27 -4.98
CA THR A 347 9.26 -9.69 -5.81
C THR A 347 10.50 -8.84 -5.52
N TYR A 348 10.92 -8.75 -4.25
CA TYR A 348 12.08 -7.94 -3.84
C TYR A 348 13.33 -8.23 -4.66
N TYR A 349 13.61 -9.52 -4.98
CA TYR A 349 14.77 -9.92 -5.78
C TYR A 349 14.81 -9.37 -7.22
N LYS A 350 13.72 -8.75 -7.69
CA LYS A 350 13.63 -8.08 -9.00
C LYS A 350 13.75 -6.57 -8.91
N LYS A 351 13.91 -6.02 -7.71
CA LYS A 351 13.84 -4.58 -7.47
C LYS A 351 15.20 -3.88 -7.47
N TYR A 352 16.27 -4.62 -7.59
CA TYR A 352 17.64 -4.12 -7.65
C TYR A 352 18.43 -4.83 -8.77
N PRO A 353 19.43 -4.16 -9.37
CA PRO A 353 20.37 -4.79 -10.29
C PRO A 353 21.19 -5.91 -9.61
N PRO A 354 21.64 -6.93 -10.34
CA PRO A 354 22.35 -8.09 -9.77
C PRO A 354 23.59 -7.74 -8.94
N GLU A 355 24.29 -6.66 -9.25
CA GLU A 355 25.46 -6.18 -8.50
C GLU A 355 25.12 -5.74 -7.06
N PHE A 356 23.85 -5.52 -6.75
CA PHE A 356 23.36 -5.16 -5.42
C PHE A 356 22.83 -6.38 -4.65
N GLU A 357 22.96 -7.61 -5.16
CA GLU A 357 22.67 -8.82 -4.40
C GLU A 357 23.82 -9.15 -3.45
N VAL A 358 23.97 -8.35 -2.39
CA VAL A 358 25.04 -8.49 -1.38
C VAL A 358 24.75 -9.63 -0.40
N PHE A 359 23.47 -9.82 -0.07
CA PHE A 359 23.02 -10.86 0.86
C PHE A 359 22.38 -12.01 0.06
N SER A 360 22.88 -13.23 0.28
CA SER A 360 22.49 -14.43 -0.46
C SER A 360 22.40 -15.64 0.48
N PRO A 361 21.61 -16.68 0.22
CA PRO A 361 20.65 -16.78 -0.90
C PRO A 361 19.43 -15.89 -0.73
N VAL A 362 18.71 -15.60 -1.83
CA VAL A 362 17.52 -14.77 -1.84
C VAL A 362 16.25 -15.56 -2.18
N CYS A 363 15.14 -15.16 -1.58
CA CYS A 363 13.83 -15.70 -1.89
C CYS A 363 13.38 -15.25 -3.30
N THR A 364 13.03 -16.22 -4.15
CA THR A 364 12.49 -15.98 -5.51
C THR A 364 11.01 -16.35 -5.64
N THR A 365 10.36 -16.82 -4.55
CA THR A 365 8.93 -17.09 -4.55
C THR A 365 8.12 -15.86 -4.19
N VAL A 366 6.97 -15.70 -4.82
CA VAL A 366 5.99 -14.66 -4.48
C VAL A 366 5.09 -15.06 -3.31
N GLU A 367 5.09 -16.35 -2.94
CA GLU A 367 4.33 -16.86 -1.79
C GLU A 367 5.17 -16.74 -0.51
N MET A 368 5.32 -15.50 -0.03
CA MET A 368 6.22 -15.14 1.08
C MET A 368 6.01 -15.99 2.34
N SER A 369 4.78 -16.39 2.62
CA SER A 369 4.48 -17.28 3.77
C SER A 369 5.07 -18.70 3.66
N LYS A 370 5.55 -19.09 2.47
CA LYS A 370 6.21 -20.37 2.20
C LYS A 370 7.73 -20.22 2.00
N ALA A 371 8.21 -18.99 1.96
CA ALA A 371 9.62 -18.70 1.80
C ALA A 371 10.41 -19.04 3.08
N ASP A 372 11.69 -19.33 2.93
CA ASP A 372 12.62 -19.29 4.06
C ASP A 372 12.71 -17.85 4.57
N PRO A 373 12.47 -17.58 5.86
CA PRO A 373 12.49 -16.22 6.40
C PRO A 373 13.82 -15.49 6.20
N LYS A 374 14.94 -16.21 6.22
CA LYS A 374 16.27 -15.63 6.01
C LYS A 374 16.48 -15.23 4.56
N GLU A 375 16.02 -16.05 3.61
CA GLU A 375 16.11 -15.74 2.18
C GLU A 375 15.20 -14.57 1.83
N LEU A 376 14.00 -14.49 2.43
CA LEU A 376 13.09 -13.35 2.28
C LEU A 376 13.73 -12.07 2.81
N MET A 377 14.31 -12.13 4.01
CA MET A 377 15.02 -11.01 4.62
C MET A 377 16.21 -10.56 3.78
N ASN A 378 17.01 -11.50 3.22
CA ASN A 378 18.14 -11.18 2.35
C ASN A 378 17.66 -10.43 1.08
N ALA A 379 16.58 -10.93 0.44
CA ALA A 379 16.03 -10.27 -0.74
C ALA A 379 15.57 -8.83 -0.45
N TYR A 380 14.96 -8.63 0.72
CA TYR A 380 14.54 -7.30 1.16
C TYR A 380 15.74 -6.40 1.52
N ASP A 381 16.72 -6.90 2.27
CA ASP A 381 17.93 -6.16 2.64
C ASP A 381 18.70 -5.64 1.42
N ASN A 382 18.74 -6.43 0.35
CA ASN A 382 19.37 -5.99 -0.91
C ASN A 382 18.63 -4.80 -1.55
N THR A 383 17.32 -4.67 -1.34
CA THR A 383 16.59 -3.45 -1.77
C THR A 383 17.04 -2.23 -0.97
N ILE A 384 17.37 -2.40 0.30
CA ILE A 384 17.89 -1.31 1.16
C ILE A 384 19.31 -0.93 0.76
N VAL A 385 20.16 -1.91 0.40
CA VAL A 385 21.50 -1.64 -0.18
C VAL A 385 21.39 -0.84 -1.48
N TYR A 386 20.41 -1.17 -2.30
CA TYR A 386 20.19 -0.41 -3.54
C TYR A 386 19.64 1.01 -3.25
N THR A 387 18.79 1.15 -2.25
CA THR A 387 18.32 2.47 -1.76
C THR A 387 19.48 3.33 -1.23
N ASP A 388 20.42 2.72 -0.49
CA ASP A 388 21.66 3.36 -0.05
C ASP A 388 22.45 3.94 -1.23
N TYR A 389 22.66 3.15 -2.27
CA TYR A 389 23.32 3.57 -3.50
C TYR A 389 22.59 4.72 -4.21
N LEU A 390 21.26 4.67 -4.29
CA LEU A 390 20.46 5.71 -4.95
C LEU A 390 20.61 7.06 -4.22
N ILE A 391 20.50 7.06 -2.90
CA ILE A 391 20.63 8.29 -2.09
C ILE A 391 22.06 8.83 -2.18
N HIS A 392 23.06 7.97 -2.01
CA HIS A 392 24.48 8.32 -2.17
C HIS A 392 24.77 8.95 -3.54
N SER A 393 24.24 8.35 -4.61
CA SER A 393 24.43 8.87 -5.98
C SER A 393 23.85 10.28 -6.16
N VAL A 394 22.71 10.57 -5.52
CA VAL A 394 22.14 11.93 -5.52
C VAL A 394 23.07 12.90 -4.78
N ILE A 395 23.60 12.49 -3.63
CA ILE A 395 24.56 13.30 -2.85
C ILE A 395 25.81 13.61 -3.68
N GLU A 396 26.38 12.62 -4.36
CA GLU A 396 27.56 12.79 -5.24
C GLU A 396 27.26 13.72 -6.42
N ILE A 397 26.09 13.61 -7.04
CA ILE A 397 25.66 14.55 -8.10
C ILE A 397 25.65 15.98 -7.55
N LEU A 398 25.10 16.19 -6.36
CA LEU A 398 24.99 17.53 -5.75
C LEU A 398 26.35 18.08 -5.29
N ARG A 399 27.24 17.27 -4.76
CA ARG A 399 28.65 17.63 -4.47
C ARG A 399 29.37 18.14 -5.73
N GLY A 400 29.02 17.61 -6.89
CA GLY A 400 29.53 18.08 -8.18
C GLY A 400 28.91 19.39 -8.68
N ILE A 401 28.04 20.06 -7.90
CA ILE A 401 27.33 21.31 -8.25
C ILE A 401 27.52 22.37 -7.15
N PRO A 402 28.74 22.83 -6.86
CA PRO A 402 29.00 23.76 -5.73
C PRO A 402 28.36 25.14 -5.92
N GLN A 403 27.81 25.47 -7.08
CA GLN A 403 27.13 26.73 -7.35
C GLN A 403 25.73 26.82 -6.72
N ARG A 404 25.20 25.73 -6.18
CA ARG A 404 23.90 25.64 -5.50
C ARG A 404 24.11 25.07 -4.09
N ARG A 405 23.57 25.72 -3.08
CA ARG A 405 23.42 25.11 -1.76
C ARG A 405 22.44 23.95 -1.88
N SER A 406 22.81 22.79 -1.37
CA SER A 406 22.10 21.56 -1.67
C SER A 406 21.60 20.86 -0.42
N CYS A 407 20.43 20.25 -0.51
CA CYS A 407 19.97 19.30 0.48
C CYS A 407 19.34 18.05 -0.19
N VAL A 408 19.45 16.94 0.50
CA VAL A 408 18.73 15.68 0.18
C VAL A 408 17.88 15.31 1.37
N ILE A 409 16.64 15.00 1.12
CA ILE A 409 15.70 14.45 2.11
C ILE A 409 15.19 13.12 1.56
N PHE A 410 15.46 12.04 2.29
CA PHE A 410 14.86 10.73 2.01
C PHE A 410 13.84 10.39 3.10
N VAL A 411 12.66 9.99 2.70
CA VAL A 411 11.61 9.51 3.60
C VAL A 411 10.82 8.41 2.89
N SER A 412 10.57 7.28 3.57
CA SER A 412 9.68 6.25 3.03
C SER A 412 8.23 6.63 3.25
N ASP A 413 7.37 6.20 2.36
CA ASP A 413 5.92 6.42 2.45
C ASP A 413 5.26 5.55 3.52
N HIS A 414 5.75 4.32 3.71
CA HIS A 414 5.42 3.38 4.80
C HIS A 414 6.51 2.31 4.93
N GLY A 415 6.37 1.44 5.92
CA GLY A 415 7.21 0.25 6.09
C GLY A 415 6.57 -1.01 5.51
N GLU A 416 7.14 -2.18 5.86
CA GLU A 416 6.81 -3.48 5.26
C GLU A 416 6.88 -4.59 6.32
N SER A 417 5.93 -5.53 6.32
CA SER A 417 5.99 -6.76 7.11
C SER A 417 6.59 -7.90 6.31
N LEU A 418 7.52 -8.63 6.90
CA LEU A 418 8.24 -9.75 6.28
C LEU A 418 8.01 -11.09 7.00
N GLY A 419 6.90 -11.20 7.74
CA GLY A 419 6.50 -12.40 8.48
C GLY A 419 6.26 -12.17 9.97
N GLU A 420 6.47 -10.97 10.47
CA GLU A 420 6.20 -10.60 11.85
C GLU A 420 4.70 -10.78 12.16
N GLY A 421 4.39 -11.52 13.22
CA GLY A 421 3.00 -11.88 13.53
C GLY A 421 2.29 -12.64 12.41
N ASN A 422 3.04 -13.29 11.51
CA ASN A 422 2.55 -13.96 10.30
C ASN A 422 1.85 -12.98 9.31
N LEU A 423 2.27 -11.72 9.33
CA LEU A 423 1.86 -10.68 8.39
C LEU A 423 2.93 -10.49 7.32
N TYR A 424 2.51 -10.26 6.09
CA TYR A 424 3.39 -10.00 4.96
C TYR A 424 2.91 -8.77 4.20
N MET A 425 3.83 -8.03 3.59
CA MET A 425 3.53 -6.79 2.87
C MET A 425 2.98 -5.70 3.82
N HIS A 426 2.19 -4.79 3.30
CA HIS A 426 1.69 -3.59 3.96
C HIS A 426 0.16 -3.45 3.83
N GLY A 427 -0.42 -2.34 4.32
CA GLY A 427 -1.85 -2.04 4.18
C GLY A 427 -2.71 -2.50 5.35
N VAL A 428 -2.11 -2.92 6.46
CA VAL A 428 -2.85 -3.16 7.71
C VAL A 428 -3.37 -1.81 8.24
N PRO A 429 -4.63 -1.71 8.70
CA PRO A 429 -5.13 -0.45 9.27
C PRO A 429 -4.19 0.11 10.33
N ILE A 430 -3.85 1.39 10.26
CA ILE A 430 -2.81 2.04 11.07
C ILE A 430 -2.96 1.81 12.58
N LEU A 431 -4.20 1.75 13.08
CA LEU A 431 -4.49 1.54 14.52
C LEU A 431 -4.07 0.16 15.05
N VAL A 432 -3.87 -0.81 14.18
CA VAL A 432 -3.52 -2.19 14.52
C VAL A 432 -2.32 -2.71 13.72
N ALA A 433 -1.69 -1.82 12.98
CA ALA A 433 -0.53 -2.15 12.18
C ALA A 433 0.69 -2.44 13.07
N PRO A 434 1.52 -3.40 12.72
CA PRO A 434 2.77 -3.64 13.40
C PRO A 434 3.76 -2.49 13.14
N LYS A 435 4.73 -2.32 14.04
CA LYS A 435 5.74 -1.25 13.94
C LYS A 435 6.50 -1.28 12.61
N GLU A 436 6.72 -2.46 12.07
CA GLU A 436 7.44 -2.70 10.80
C GLU A 436 6.74 -2.03 9.60
N GLN A 437 5.43 -1.77 9.67
CA GLN A 437 4.70 -1.02 8.65
C GLN A 437 4.61 0.49 8.93
N ILE A 438 5.02 0.92 10.14
CA ILE A 438 4.86 2.31 10.61
C ILE A 438 6.22 3.00 10.73
N GLU A 439 7.20 2.36 11.35
CA GLU A 439 8.52 2.94 11.58
C GLU A 439 9.33 3.01 10.29
N ILE A 440 9.60 4.23 9.83
CA ILE A 440 10.24 4.53 8.55
C ILE A 440 11.56 5.27 8.74
N PRO A 441 12.52 5.14 7.80
CA PRO A 441 13.70 5.98 7.77
C PRO A 441 13.36 7.39 7.32
N PHE A 442 13.99 8.37 7.95
CA PHE A 442 14.00 9.77 7.55
C PHE A 442 15.45 10.26 7.58
N ILE A 443 16.03 10.48 6.41
CA ILE A 443 17.45 10.77 6.26
C ILE A 443 17.62 12.14 5.61
N VAL A 444 18.50 12.97 6.17
CA VAL A 444 18.79 14.31 5.68
C VAL A 444 20.30 14.45 5.45
N TRP A 445 20.65 15.01 4.31
CA TRP A 445 21.99 15.47 4.00
C TRP A 445 21.94 16.93 3.51
N THR A 446 22.95 17.71 3.86
CA THR A 446 23.10 19.10 3.41
C THR A 446 24.55 19.35 2.99
N SER A 447 24.74 20.18 1.95
CA SER A 447 26.09 20.65 1.61
C SER A 447 26.64 21.60 2.68
N ASP A 448 27.96 21.75 2.74
CA ASP A 448 28.61 22.67 3.72
C ASP A 448 28.15 24.10 3.52
N GLU A 449 27.95 24.54 2.29
CA GLU A 449 27.46 25.89 1.97
C GLU A 449 26.02 26.12 2.50
N ALA A 450 25.23 25.06 2.63
CA ALA A 450 23.90 25.14 3.24
C ALA A 450 23.96 25.27 4.76
N LEU A 451 24.98 24.68 5.41
CA LEU A 451 25.21 24.76 6.85
C LEU A 451 25.76 26.12 7.30
N GLU A 452 26.52 26.83 6.45
CA GLU A 452 27.10 28.13 6.77
C GLU A 452 26.05 29.23 7.02
N ILE A 453 24.82 29.08 6.49
CA ILE A 453 23.77 30.11 6.62
C ILE A 453 23.11 30.08 7.99
N ASP A 454 23.05 28.95 8.64
CA ASP A 454 22.45 28.81 9.96
C ASP A 454 23.14 27.71 10.77
N PRO A 455 24.32 28.04 11.38
CA PRO A 455 25.09 27.06 12.16
C PRO A 455 24.34 26.56 13.41
N GLU A 456 23.28 27.24 13.84
CA GLU A 456 22.44 26.78 14.96
C GLU A 456 21.38 25.75 14.55
N LYS A 457 21.09 25.63 13.25
CA LYS A 457 20.20 24.61 12.67
C LYS A 457 20.93 23.29 12.40
N LYS A 458 21.83 22.85 13.22
CA LYS A 458 22.24 21.46 13.23
C LYS A 458 20.97 20.62 13.46
N VAL A 459 20.60 19.82 12.45
CA VAL A 459 19.49 18.90 12.56
C VAL A 459 19.80 17.96 13.72
N GLY A 460 19.27 18.27 14.90
CA GLY A 460 19.39 17.40 16.07
C GLY A 460 18.61 16.12 15.87
N GLN A 461 18.77 15.16 16.77
CA GLN A 461 17.90 13.99 16.81
C GLN A 461 16.49 14.43 17.20
N TYR A 462 15.64 14.67 16.21
CA TYR A 462 14.22 14.94 16.41
C TYR A 462 13.41 13.71 16.05
N HIS A 463 12.43 13.40 16.89
CA HIS A 463 11.39 12.43 16.52
C HIS A 463 10.39 13.16 15.62
N VAL A 464 10.34 12.77 14.34
CA VAL A 464 9.38 13.32 13.38
C VAL A 464 8.22 12.35 13.27
N CYS A 465 7.09 12.71 13.86
CA CYS A 465 5.86 11.96 13.70
C CYS A 465 5.08 12.49 12.48
N LEU A 466 4.98 11.69 11.44
CA LEU A 466 4.12 11.93 10.28
C LEU A 466 2.68 11.44 10.53
N LEU A 467 2.42 10.89 11.73
CA LEU A 467 1.08 10.57 12.19
C LEU A 467 0.36 11.87 12.58
N TYR A 468 -0.72 12.11 11.91
CA TYR A 468 -1.62 13.16 12.27
C TYR A 468 -2.63 12.63 13.29
N THR A 469 -2.47 13.03 14.54
CA THR A 469 -3.54 12.86 15.52
C THR A 469 -4.69 13.77 15.12
N SER A 470 -5.85 13.16 14.87
CA SER A 470 -7.13 13.84 14.62
C SER A 470 -7.55 14.70 15.80
#